data_6f3866e2d9b768b48f7f6bf6dda3d4f6
#
_entry.id   6f3866e2d9b768b48f7f6bf6dda3d4f6
#
_cell.length_a   1.000
_cell.length_b   1.000
_cell.length_c   1.000
_cell.angle_alpha   90.00
_cell.angle_beta   90.00
_cell.angle_gamma   90.00
#
_symmetry.space_group_name_H-M   'P 1'
#
loop_
_entity.id
_entity.type
_entity.pdbx_description
1 polymer ?
#
loop_
_entity_poly.entity_id
_entity_poly.type
_entity_poly.pdbx_seq_one_letter_code
_entity_poly.pdbx_strand_id
1 'polypeptide(L)'
;MALAEKIGGSQSGFVDMLNKRLKEIGATNTNFVNAHGLDAEGHYSTARDMSIIARELLKHPKILEFTSIYEEYLEKNDGSRIWLVNTNKLVRFYDGVDGLKTGFTKTAGYCLTATASKNNFRLISVVMGEDTSENRSSDTVKMLNYGFNTFKINIIKTKGESLGKVRVEKGKQDKANIVLLNDATEILKNTDPVTEYNFNLKVNKIKAPVKVGDIVGTAEIIDSEGNIVDEVDVTVEKDIKKANILDYMLRNLKTIGFGKSILKQN
;
A
#
# COMPACT_ATOMS: atom_id res chain seq x y z
N MET A 1 16.75 20.81 8.27
CA MET A 1 16.77 21.00 9.74
C MET A 1 15.46 21.63 10.21
N ALA A 2 15.01 22.80 9.69
CA ALA A 2 13.78 23.48 10.13
C ALA A 2 12.51 22.60 10.20
N LEU A 3 12.29 21.73 9.20
CA LEU A 3 11.15 20.80 9.23
C LEU A 3 11.29 19.76 10.37
N ALA A 4 12.48 19.25 10.61
CA ALA A 4 12.73 18.32 11.70
C ALA A 4 12.45 18.94 13.07
N GLU A 5 12.92 20.17 13.28
CA GLU A 5 12.66 20.93 14.50
C GLU A 5 11.18 21.27 14.66
N LYS A 6 10.50 21.62 13.56
CA LYS A 6 9.06 21.90 13.59
C LYS A 6 8.21 20.70 13.97
N ILE A 7 8.60 19.49 13.53
CA ILE A 7 7.86 18.24 13.76
C ILE A 7 8.23 17.64 15.11
N GLY A 8 9.53 17.55 15.43
CA GLY A 8 10.05 16.88 16.62
C GLY A 8 10.26 17.78 17.84
N GLY A 9 10.01 19.10 17.72
CA GLY A 9 10.33 20.08 18.77
C GLY A 9 11.83 20.39 18.89
N SER A 10 12.67 19.45 18.45
CA SER A 10 14.13 19.55 18.35
C SER A 10 14.65 18.56 17.31
N GLN A 11 15.91 18.68 16.90
CA GLN A 11 16.53 17.72 15.99
C GLN A 11 16.62 16.32 16.62
N SER A 12 16.99 16.23 17.89
CA SER A 12 17.03 14.97 18.63
C SER A 12 15.65 14.35 18.77
N GLY A 13 14.63 15.14 19.13
CA GLY A 13 13.24 14.67 19.22
C GLY A 13 12.72 14.10 17.90
N PHE A 14 13.08 14.73 16.76
CA PHE A 14 12.74 14.21 15.44
C PHE A 14 13.46 12.88 15.15
N VAL A 15 14.74 12.76 15.49
CA VAL A 15 15.52 11.52 15.34
C VAL A 15 14.93 10.38 16.19
N ASP A 16 14.51 10.67 17.41
CA ASP A 16 13.85 9.69 18.28
C ASP A 16 12.51 9.22 17.66
N MET A 17 11.73 10.13 17.07
CA MET A 17 10.51 9.79 16.35
C MET A 17 10.79 8.91 15.14
N LEU A 18 11.85 9.21 14.36
CA LEU A 18 12.25 8.38 13.21
C LEU A 18 12.62 6.96 13.67
N ASN A 19 13.50 6.83 14.65
CA ASN A 19 13.97 5.52 15.13
C ASN A 19 12.85 4.70 15.78
N LYS A 20 11.90 5.36 16.44
CA LYS A 20 10.69 4.70 16.93
C LYS A 20 9.86 4.16 15.76
N ARG A 21 9.63 4.98 14.71
CA ARG A 21 8.86 4.57 13.54
C ARG A 21 9.52 3.42 12.78
N LEU A 22 10.84 3.41 12.65
CA LEU A 22 11.58 2.32 12.05
C LEU A 22 11.27 0.97 12.71
N LYS A 23 11.27 0.93 14.03
CA LYS A 23 10.92 -0.29 14.79
C LYS A 23 9.47 -0.73 14.54
N GLU A 24 8.54 0.22 14.52
CA GLU A 24 7.11 -0.05 14.28
C GLU A 24 6.86 -0.66 12.89
N ILE A 25 7.60 -0.24 11.86
CA ILE A 25 7.47 -0.76 10.49
C ILE A 25 8.36 -1.96 10.19
N GLY A 26 9.17 -2.43 11.16
CA GLY A 26 10.02 -3.59 11.03
C GLY A 26 11.39 -3.35 10.36
N ALA A 27 11.83 -2.08 10.22
CA ALA A 27 13.15 -1.71 9.73
C ALA A 27 14.17 -1.75 10.90
N THR A 28 14.52 -2.95 11.34
CA THR A 28 15.25 -3.17 12.61
C THR A 28 16.76 -3.08 12.49
N ASN A 29 17.31 -3.03 11.27
CA ASN A 29 18.74 -2.90 10.99
C ASN A 29 19.09 -1.48 10.51
N THR A 30 18.35 -0.48 11.00
CA THR A 30 18.54 0.93 10.67
C THR A 30 18.58 1.74 11.95
N ASN A 31 19.53 2.66 12.01
CA ASN A 31 19.59 3.66 13.07
C ASN A 31 19.97 5.01 12.47
N PHE A 32 19.13 6.00 12.68
CA PHE A 32 19.40 7.37 12.28
C PHE A 32 19.87 8.18 13.50
N VAL A 33 20.91 9.00 13.31
CA VAL A 33 21.43 9.90 14.35
C VAL A 33 21.30 11.38 13.96
N ASN A 34 20.87 11.65 12.73
CA ASN A 34 20.57 12.99 12.24
C ASN A 34 19.43 12.97 11.21
N ALA A 35 18.85 14.13 10.93
CA ALA A 35 17.74 14.29 10.00
C ALA A 35 18.17 14.57 8.54
N HIS A 36 19.44 14.80 8.28
CA HIS A 36 19.96 15.23 6.96
C HIS A 36 20.70 14.13 6.21
N GLY A 37 21.04 13.00 6.84
CA GLY A 37 21.63 11.84 6.19
C GLY A 37 23.13 11.96 5.88
N LEU A 38 23.85 12.90 6.51
CA LEU A 38 25.32 12.96 6.42
C LEU A 38 25.96 11.96 7.38
N ASP A 39 27.19 11.56 7.06
CA ASP A 39 27.95 10.60 7.86
C ASP A 39 28.05 11.03 9.31
N ALA A 40 27.74 10.10 10.21
CA ALA A 40 27.90 10.24 11.63
C ALA A 40 28.07 8.84 12.26
N GLU A 41 28.77 8.76 13.36
CA GLU A 41 28.94 7.50 14.10
C GLU A 41 27.57 6.93 14.49
N GLY A 42 27.35 5.65 14.20
CA GLY A 42 26.06 4.98 14.46
C GLY A 42 24.95 5.29 13.47
N HIS A 43 25.20 6.05 12.38
CA HIS A 43 24.21 6.31 11.33
C HIS A 43 24.32 5.25 10.23
N TYR A 44 23.38 4.30 10.18
CA TYR A 44 23.42 3.19 9.22
C TYR A 44 22.02 2.73 8.80
N SER A 45 21.98 2.03 7.66
CA SER A 45 20.78 1.32 7.17
C SER A 45 21.21 0.12 6.32
N THR A 46 20.22 -0.63 5.83
CA THR A 46 20.41 -1.73 4.89
C THR A 46 19.50 -1.55 3.67
N ALA A 47 19.80 -2.19 2.54
CA ALA A 47 18.95 -2.16 1.36
C ALA A 47 17.54 -2.72 1.67
N ARG A 48 17.44 -3.76 2.53
CA ARG A 48 16.18 -4.30 2.98
C ARG A 48 15.35 -3.28 3.75
N ASP A 49 15.94 -2.63 4.74
CA ASP A 49 15.22 -1.65 5.56
C ASP A 49 14.81 -0.42 4.75
N MET A 50 15.69 0.04 3.84
CA MET A 50 15.34 1.12 2.91
C MET A 50 14.15 0.75 2.01
N SER A 51 14.03 -0.51 1.61
CA SER A 51 12.85 -0.97 0.86
C SER A 51 11.57 -0.97 1.71
N ILE A 52 11.66 -1.31 3.01
CA ILE A 52 10.55 -1.23 3.96
C ILE A 52 10.12 0.23 4.16
N ILE A 53 11.08 1.13 4.35
CA ILE A 53 10.83 2.57 4.50
C ILE A 53 10.17 3.13 3.23
N ALA A 54 10.67 2.76 2.05
CA ALA A 54 10.10 3.19 0.77
C ALA A 54 8.66 2.69 0.60
N ARG A 55 8.39 1.44 0.95
CA ARG A 55 7.04 0.86 0.91
C ARG A 55 6.08 1.58 1.86
N GLU A 56 6.54 1.95 3.05
CA GLU A 56 5.75 2.74 4.00
C GLU A 56 5.46 4.14 3.45
N LEU A 57 6.47 4.81 2.88
CA LEU A 57 6.31 6.13 2.26
C LEU A 57 5.31 6.12 1.10
N LEU A 58 5.30 5.06 0.30
CA LEU A 58 4.40 4.91 -0.85
C LEU A 58 2.92 4.71 -0.47
N LYS A 59 2.61 4.45 0.81
CA LYS A 59 1.22 4.54 1.31
C LYS A 59 0.68 5.98 1.28
N HIS A 60 1.56 6.97 1.07
CA HIS A 60 1.24 8.38 0.89
C HIS A 60 1.55 8.82 -0.55
N PRO A 61 0.71 8.47 -1.53
CA PRO A 61 1.01 8.61 -2.97
C PRO A 61 1.29 10.05 -3.41
N LYS A 62 0.87 11.04 -2.62
CA LYS A 62 1.17 12.46 -2.87
C LYS A 62 2.68 12.74 -2.98
N ILE A 63 3.55 11.92 -2.37
CA ILE A 63 5.01 12.10 -2.49
C ILE A 63 5.47 11.97 -3.95
N LEU A 64 4.79 11.13 -4.74
CA LEU A 64 5.13 10.90 -6.14
C LEU A 64 4.89 12.12 -7.02
N GLU A 65 3.96 13.01 -6.65
CA GLU A 65 3.74 14.29 -7.35
C GLU A 65 5.01 15.17 -7.34
N PHE A 66 5.85 15.03 -6.32
CA PHE A 66 7.10 15.77 -6.17
C PHE A 66 8.32 14.98 -6.68
N THR A 67 8.41 13.69 -6.36
CA THR A 67 9.59 12.89 -6.70
C THR A 67 9.67 12.54 -8.18
N SER A 68 8.55 12.60 -8.91
CA SER A 68 8.49 12.42 -10.37
C SER A 68 8.88 13.65 -11.17
N ILE A 69 9.02 14.82 -10.56
CA ILE A 69 9.45 16.04 -11.24
C ILE A 69 10.94 15.90 -11.60
N TYR A 70 11.26 16.02 -12.90
CA TYR A 70 12.65 15.96 -13.36
C TYR A 70 13.38 17.29 -13.16
N GLU A 71 12.72 18.41 -13.49
CA GLU A 71 13.29 19.76 -13.35
C GLU A 71 12.19 20.78 -13.02
N GLU A 72 12.58 21.80 -12.25
CA GLU A 72 11.69 22.87 -11.81
C GLU A 72 12.48 24.17 -11.65
N TYR A 73 11.83 25.31 -11.82
CA TYR A 73 12.40 26.63 -11.57
C TYR A 73 11.83 27.24 -10.31
N LEU A 74 12.69 27.46 -9.33
CA LEU A 74 12.31 28.20 -8.11
C LEU A 74 12.54 29.71 -8.34
N GLU A 75 11.48 30.49 -8.30
CA GLU A 75 11.58 31.95 -8.33
C GLU A 75 11.98 32.49 -6.96
N LYS A 76 12.99 33.37 -6.93
CA LYS A 76 13.40 34.09 -5.73
C LYS A 76 12.69 35.42 -5.61
N ASN A 77 12.71 35.99 -4.40
CA ASN A 77 12.08 37.33 -4.13
C ASN A 77 12.68 38.48 -4.97
N ASP A 78 13.90 38.33 -5.49
CA ASP A 78 14.58 39.30 -6.35
C ASP A 78 14.25 39.11 -7.84
N GLY A 79 13.34 38.20 -8.19
CA GLY A 79 12.95 37.88 -9.56
C GLY A 79 13.92 36.92 -10.29
N SER A 80 15.05 36.55 -9.68
CA SER A 80 15.95 35.55 -10.24
C SER A 80 15.38 34.14 -10.09
N ARG A 81 15.80 33.21 -10.96
CA ARG A 81 15.34 31.79 -10.92
C ARG A 81 16.50 30.86 -10.62
N ILE A 82 16.24 29.88 -9.76
CA ILE A 82 17.13 28.74 -9.56
C ILE A 82 16.57 27.57 -10.36
N TRP A 83 17.38 27.03 -11.27
CA TRP A 83 17.06 25.79 -11.95
C TRP A 83 17.41 24.61 -11.06
N LEU A 84 16.42 23.81 -10.71
CA LEU A 84 16.55 22.61 -9.90
C LEU A 84 16.39 21.41 -10.82
N VAL A 85 17.30 20.45 -10.73
CA VAL A 85 17.27 19.20 -11.52
C VAL A 85 17.31 18.03 -10.56
N ASN A 86 16.42 17.05 -10.79
CA ASN A 86 16.36 15.82 -10.00
C ASN A 86 17.68 15.03 -10.17
N THR A 87 18.29 14.69 -9.06
CA THR A 87 19.51 13.88 -9.04
C THR A 87 19.23 12.41 -9.42
N ASN A 88 17.98 11.96 -9.32
CA ASN A 88 17.52 10.71 -9.91
C ASN A 88 17.16 10.92 -11.39
N LYS A 89 18.14 10.80 -12.27
CA LYS A 89 17.93 10.99 -13.71
C LYS A 89 16.98 9.95 -14.33
N LEU A 90 16.76 8.80 -13.66
CA LEU A 90 15.86 7.75 -14.16
C LEU A 90 14.41 8.21 -14.24
N VAL A 91 14.02 9.23 -13.48
CA VAL A 91 12.69 9.86 -13.58
C VAL A 91 12.40 10.33 -15.02
N ARG A 92 13.43 10.76 -15.77
CA ARG A 92 13.29 11.15 -17.19
C ARG A 92 13.63 10.03 -18.17
N PHE A 93 14.62 9.19 -17.82
CA PHE A 93 15.26 8.30 -18.79
C PHE A 93 14.84 6.82 -18.66
N TYR A 94 14.01 6.49 -17.67
CA TYR A 94 13.45 5.15 -17.55
C TYR A 94 11.93 5.24 -17.40
N ASP A 95 11.20 4.69 -18.36
CA ASP A 95 9.74 4.69 -18.35
C ASP A 95 9.15 4.04 -17.10
N GLY A 96 8.25 4.76 -16.44
CA GLY A 96 7.56 4.33 -15.22
C GLY A 96 8.28 4.69 -13.91
N VAL A 97 9.53 5.21 -13.92
CA VAL A 97 10.18 5.68 -12.68
C VAL A 97 9.58 7.02 -12.24
N ASP A 98 9.09 7.06 -11.01
CA ASP A 98 8.43 8.22 -10.41
C ASP A 98 9.01 8.63 -9.04
N GLY A 99 10.14 8.08 -8.66
CA GLY A 99 10.84 8.44 -7.41
C GLY A 99 11.99 7.47 -7.10
N LEU A 100 12.54 7.49 -5.89
CA LEU A 100 12.21 8.31 -4.71
C LEU A 100 13.39 9.24 -4.33
N LYS A 101 14.54 8.65 -3.88
CA LYS A 101 15.63 9.44 -3.28
C LYS A 101 17.01 8.86 -3.60
N THR A 102 17.90 9.74 -4.04
CA THR A 102 19.35 9.48 -4.14
C THR A 102 20.05 9.87 -2.85
N GLY A 103 21.18 9.26 -2.57
CA GLY A 103 22.11 9.64 -1.52
C GLY A 103 23.56 9.47 -1.99
N PHE A 104 24.43 10.28 -1.42
CA PHE A 104 25.88 10.11 -1.57
C PHE A 104 26.59 10.64 -0.33
N THR A 105 27.46 9.83 0.23
CA THR A 105 28.54 10.25 1.13
C THR A 105 29.80 9.50 0.77
N LYS A 106 30.96 9.96 1.27
CA LYS A 106 32.22 9.24 1.01
C LYS A 106 32.22 7.82 1.58
N THR A 107 31.52 7.62 2.68
CA THR A 107 31.45 6.32 3.36
C THR A 107 30.40 5.41 2.73
N ALA A 108 29.23 5.94 2.37
CA ALA A 108 28.12 5.15 1.85
C ALA A 108 28.19 4.90 0.34
N GLY A 109 29.02 5.63 -0.41
CA GLY A 109 29.01 5.61 -1.88
C GLY A 109 27.74 6.20 -2.48
N TYR A 110 27.50 5.94 -3.74
CA TYR A 110 26.30 6.38 -4.43
C TYR A 110 25.14 5.41 -4.16
N CYS A 111 24.05 5.95 -3.62
CA CYS A 111 22.85 5.20 -3.25
C CYS A 111 21.62 5.72 -4.00
N LEU A 112 20.66 4.83 -4.26
CA LEU A 112 19.35 5.16 -4.81
C LEU A 112 18.30 4.18 -4.30
N THR A 113 17.24 4.72 -3.71
CA THR A 113 15.97 4.02 -3.58
C THR A 113 15.08 4.54 -4.68
N ALA A 114 14.76 3.70 -5.67
CA ALA A 114 13.89 4.03 -6.78
C ALA A 114 12.58 3.29 -6.70
N THR A 115 11.53 3.88 -7.25
CA THR A 115 10.25 3.21 -7.51
C THR A 115 9.83 3.42 -8.95
N ALA A 116 9.24 2.39 -9.53
CA ALA A 116 8.71 2.41 -10.89
C ALA A 116 7.40 1.66 -10.95
N SER A 117 6.47 2.13 -11.78
CA SER A 117 5.16 1.48 -11.99
C SER A 117 4.89 1.29 -13.48
N LYS A 118 4.56 0.05 -13.88
CA LYS A 118 4.13 -0.31 -15.23
C LYS A 118 2.93 -1.26 -15.13
N ASN A 119 1.87 -0.99 -15.89
CA ASN A 119 0.68 -1.85 -15.94
C ASN A 119 0.11 -2.21 -14.54
N ASN A 120 0.00 -1.22 -13.66
CA ASN A 120 -0.42 -1.37 -12.26
C ASN A 120 0.51 -2.24 -11.39
N PHE A 121 1.67 -2.63 -11.89
CA PHE A 121 2.68 -3.34 -11.13
C PHE A 121 3.79 -2.37 -10.72
N ARG A 122 3.95 -2.16 -9.41
CA ARG A 122 4.97 -1.27 -8.84
C ARG A 122 6.12 -2.06 -8.26
N LEU A 123 7.33 -1.64 -8.59
CA LEU A 123 8.57 -2.15 -8.03
C LEU A 123 9.29 -1.08 -7.22
N ILE A 124 10.02 -1.53 -6.21
CA ILE A 124 10.99 -0.74 -5.46
C ILE A 124 12.35 -1.38 -5.68
N SER A 125 13.32 -0.58 -6.07
CA SER A 125 14.73 -0.96 -6.22
C SER A 125 15.58 -0.16 -5.23
N VAL A 126 16.48 -0.82 -4.51
CA VAL A 126 17.42 -0.19 -3.58
C VAL A 126 18.82 -0.60 -3.96
N VAL A 127 19.61 0.37 -4.39
CA VAL A 127 21.04 0.23 -4.72
C VAL A 127 21.83 1.07 -3.73
N MET A 128 22.86 0.50 -3.13
CA MET A 128 23.68 1.15 -2.12
C MET A 128 25.17 0.82 -2.36
N GLY A 129 26.04 1.78 -2.09
CA GLY A 129 27.49 1.54 -2.07
C GLY A 129 28.18 1.56 -3.44
N GLU A 130 27.56 2.15 -4.44
CA GLU A 130 28.17 2.25 -5.78
C GLU A 130 29.29 3.29 -5.83
N ASP A 131 30.31 3.00 -6.66
CA ASP A 131 31.46 3.87 -6.84
C ASP A 131 31.14 5.13 -7.65
N THR A 132 30.13 5.04 -8.55
CA THR A 132 29.72 6.14 -9.44
C THR A 132 28.20 6.28 -9.53
N SER A 133 27.74 7.47 -9.90
CA SER A 133 26.33 7.73 -10.16
C SER A 133 25.79 6.94 -11.36
N GLU A 134 26.66 6.65 -12.31
CA GLU A 134 26.39 5.88 -13.53
C GLU A 134 26.13 4.41 -13.18
N ASN A 135 27.00 3.79 -12.38
CA ASN A 135 26.85 2.41 -11.89
C ASN A 135 25.57 2.27 -11.09
N ARG A 136 25.31 3.16 -10.14
CA ARG A 136 24.08 3.23 -9.37
C ARG A 136 22.85 3.25 -10.28
N SER A 137 22.83 4.08 -11.32
CA SER A 137 21.70 4.18 -12.24
C SER A 137 21.59 2.92 -13.12
N SER A 138 22.73 2.41 -13.64
CA SER A 138 22.77 1.18 -14.43
C SER A 138 22.24 -0.03 -13.66
N ASP A 139 22.65 -0.21 -12.42
CA ASP A 139 22.22 -1.35 -11.61
C ASP A 139 20.75 -1.23 -11.18
N THR A 140 20.29 0.00 -10.91
CA THR A 140 18.86 0.25 -10.71
C THR A 140 18.05 -0.17 -11.95
N VAL A 141 18.49 0.19 -13.16
CA VAL A 141 17.83 -0.20 -14.42
C VAL A 141 17.82 -1.71 -14.60
N LYS A 142 18.96 -2.39 -14.35
CA LYS A 142 19.02 -3.87 -14.44
C LYS A 142 18.04 -4.54 -13.48
N MET A 143 17.95 -4.06 -12.23
CA MET A 143 17.03 -4.61 -11.23
C MET A 143 15.57 -4.38 -11.62
N LEU A 144 15.19 -3.18 -12.09
CA LEU A 144 13.84 -2.88 -12.55
C LEU A 144 13.47 -3.72 -13.78
N ASN A 145 14.40 -3.83 -14.76
CA ASN A 145 14.19 -4.68 -15.93
C ASN A 145 14.01 -6.14 -15.54
N TYR A 146 14.84 -6.66 -14.64
CA TYR A 146 14.66 -8.01 -14.11
C TYR A 146 13.28 -8.20 -13.50
N GLY A 147 12.84 -7.27 -12.64
CA GLY A 147 11.55 -7.35 -11.98
C GLY A 147 10.38 -7.34 -12.97
N PHE A 148 10.33 -6.37 -13.89
CA PHE A 148 9.24 -6.27 -14.87
C PHE A 148 9.26 -7.37 -15.94
N ASN A 149 10.42 -7.89 -16.30
CA ASN A 149 10.53 -8.98 -17.28
C ASN A 149 10.27 -10.35 -16.66
N THR A 150 10.47 -10.52 -15.35
CA THR A 150 10.34 -11.81 -14.68
C THR A 150 8.99 -11.98 -14.04
N PHE A 151 8.39 -10.92 -13.51
CA PHE A 151 7.18 -10.98 -12.70
C PHE A 151 6.04 -10.17 -13.31
N LYS A 152 4.84 -10.60 -13.02
CA LYS A 152 3.58 -9.91 -13.33
C LYS A 152 2.67 -9.90 -12.10
N ILE A 153 1.78 -8.92 -12.03
CA ILE A 153 0.67 -8.97 -11.09
C ILE A 153 -0.50 -9.72 -11.74
N ASN A 154 -1.01 -10.71 -11.05
CA ASN A 154 -2.25 -11.40 -11.40
C ASN A 154 -3.38 -10.84 -10.54
N ILE A 155 -4.37 -10.20 -11.15
CA ILE A 155 -5.57 -9.73 -10.44
C ILE A 155 -6.53 -10.93 -10.38
N ILE A 156 -6.69 -11.48 -9.19
CA ILE A 156 -7.53 -12.66 -8.93
C ILE A 156 -9.00 -12.23 -8.87
N LYS A 157 -9.26 -11.08 -8.21
CA LYS A 157 -10.59 -10.51 -8.06
C LYS A 157 -10.50 -9.00 -7.82
N THR A 158 -11.36 -8.23 -8.45
CA THR A 158 -11.28 -6.77 -8.36
C THR A 158 -12.04 -6.21 -7.16
N LYS A 159 -11.59 -5.04 -6.70
CA LYS A 159 -12.29 -4.23 -5.69
C LYS A 159 -13.78 -4.11 -6.00
N GLY A 160 -14.60 -4.27 -4.98
CA GLY A 160 -16.07 -4.17 -5.10
C GLY A 160 -16.75 -5.46 -5.56
N GLU A 161 -16.00 -6.48 -5.99
CA GLU A 161 -16.59 -7.78 -6.31
C GLU A 161 -17.12 -8.49 -5.07
N SER A 162 -18.31 -9.13 -5.23
CA SER A 162 -18.98 -9.81 -4.13
C SER A 162 -18.33 -11.15 -3.80
N LEU A 163 -18.17 -11.39 -2.50
CA LEU A 163 -17.72 -12.66 -1.92
C LEU A 163 -18.87 -13.45 -1.27
N GLY A 164 -20.08 -12.93 -1.29
CA GLY A 164 -21.24 -13.58 -0.72
C GLY A 164 -22.03 -12.69 0.24
N LYS A 165 -23.00 -13.28 0.93
CA LYS A 165 -23.89 -12.57 1.85
C LYS A 165 -23.67 -13.02 3.28
N VAL A 166 -23.56 -12.05 4.19
CA VAL A 166 -23.40 -12.27 5.63
C VAL A 166 -24.57 -11.64 6.40
N ARG A 167 -24.92 -12.25 7.53
CA ARG A 167 -25.99 -11.76 8.40
C ARG A 167 -25.59 -10.44 9.08
N VAL A 168 -26.53 -9.50 9.14
CA VAL A 168 -26.35 -8.21 9.84
C VAL A 168 -27.33 -8.11 10.99
N GLU A 169 -26.81 -7.93 12.19
CA GLU A 169 -27.61 -7.73 13.39
C GLU A 169 -28.16 -6.29 13.45
N LYS A 170 -29.41 -6.16 13.90
CA LYS A 170 -30.09 -4.86 14.09
C LYS A 170 -30.13 -3.97 12.83
N GLY A 171 -29.88 -4.53 11.65
CA GLY A 171 -29.95 -3.80 10.39
C GLY A 171 -31.35 -3.76 9.82
N LYS A 172 -31.67 -2.71 9.04
CA LYS A 172 -32.90 -2.65 8.23
C LYS A 172 -32.99 -3.82 7.26
N GLN A 173 -31.81 -4.26 6.74
CA GLN A 173 -31.62 -5.52 6.01
C GLN A 173 -30.97 -6.52 6.95
N ASP A 174 -31.36 -7.80 6.90
CA ASP A 174 -30.82 -8.87 7.74
C ASP A 174 -29.58 -9.53 7.16
N LYS A 175 -29.27 -9.25 5.88
CA LYS A 175 -28.08 -9.71 5.16
C LYS A 175 -27.47 -8.57 4.36
N ALA A 176 -26.14 -8.57 4.23
CA ALA A 176 -25.37 -7.70 3.39
C ALA A 176 -24.53 -8.49 2.41
N ASN A 177 -24.37 -8.03 1.18
CA ASN A 177 -23.29 -8.45 0.32
C ASN A 177 -21.97 -7.92 0.89
N ILE A 178 -20.98 -8.80 0.98
CA ILE A 178 -19.63 -8.47 1.37
C ILE A 178 -18.78 -8.36 0.10
N VAL A 179 -18.02 -7.28 0.00
CA VAL A 179 -17.19 -6.97 -1.16
C VAL A 179 -15.76 -6.65 -0.75
N LEU A 180 -14.82 -6.84 -1.67
CA LEU A 180 -13.42 -6.50 -1.46
C LEU A 180 -13.23 -4.97 -1.37
N LEU A 181 -12.40 -4.50 -0.44
CA LEU A 181 -11.99 -3.10 -0.33
C LEU A 181 -10.87 -2.72 -1.29
N ASN A 182 -10.05 -3.69 -1.68
CA ASN A 182 -8.97 -3.55 -2.67
C ASN A 182 -9.00 -4.76 -3.61
N ASP A 183 -8.24 -4.70 -4.70
CA ASP A 183 -8.04 -5.86 -5.57
C ASP A 183 -7.34 -6.97 -4.78
N ALA A 184 -7.78 -8.20 -4.96
CA ALA A 184 -7.06 -9.40 -4.52
C ALA A 184 -6.06 -9.78 -5.61
N THR A 185 -4.78 -9.88 -5.25
CA THR A 185 -3.70 -9.99 -6.22
C THR A 185 -2.67 -11.04 -5.81
N GLU A 186 -1.94 -11.55 -6.80
CA GLU A 186 -0.78 -12.40 -6.60
C GLU A 186 0.35 -11.97 -7.53
N ILE A 187 1.60 -12.07 -7.06
CA ILE A 187 2.77 -11.85 -7.90
C ILE A 187 3.23 -13.20 -8.43
N LEU A 188 3.11 -13.38 -9.73
CA LEU A 188 3.54 -14.57 -10.45
C LEU A 188 4.78 -14.27 -11.29
N LYS A 189 5.60 -15.30 -11.55
CA LYS A 189 6.54 -15.22 -12.66
C LYS A 189 5.77 -15.23 -13.98
N ASN A 190 6.29 -14.59 -15.01
CA ASN A 190 5.66 -14.57 -16.34
C ASN A 190 5.47 -15.97 -16.93
N THR A 191 6.28 -16.94 -16.50
CA THR A 191 6.22 -18.34 -16.90
C THR A 191 5.20 -19.18 -16.12
N ASP A 192 4.75 -18.69 -14.96
CA ASP A 192 3.90 -19.46 -14.08
C ASP A 192 2.45 -19.45 -14.60
N PRO A 193 1.76 -20.59 -14.57
CA PRO A 193 0.34 -20.64 -14.92
C PRO A 193 -0.49 -19.92 -13.88
N VAL A 194 -1.61 -19.36 -14.32
CA VAL A 194 -2.65 -18.88 -13.40
C VAL A 194 -3.41 -20.11 -12.90
N THR A 195 -3.56 -20.24 -11.58
CA THR A 195 -4.27 -21.34 -10.93
C THR A 195 -5.68 -20.91 -10.52
N GLU A 196 -6.48 -21.86 -10.05
CA GLU A 196 -7.76 -21.55 -9.39
C GLU A 196 -7.52 -21.13 -7.95
N TYR A 197 -8.37 -20.19 -7.47
CA TYR A 197 -8.28 -19.65 -6.13
C TYR A 197 -9.57 -19.88 -5.36
N ASN A 198 -9.42 -20.19 -4.08
CA ASN A 198 -10.50 -20.25 -3.13
C ASN A 198 -10.49 -19.01 -2.22
N PHE A 199 -11.66 -18.63 -1.75
CA PHE A 199 -11.81 -17.47 -0.85
C PHE A 199 -12.34 -17.93 0.50
N ASN A 200 -11.57 -17.69 1.56
CA ASN A 200 -11.98 -17.95 2.92
C ASN A 200 -12.36 -16.62 3.58
N LEU A 201 -13.67 -16.39 3.74
CA LEU A 201 -14.20 -15.14 4.25
C LEU A 201 -14.28 -15.17 5.78
N LYS A 202 -13.46 -14.35 6.44
CA LYS A 202 -13.43 -14.15 7.89
C LYS A 202 -14.12 -12.84 8.26
N VAL A 203 -15.41 -12.90 8.57
CA VAL A 203 -16.20 -11.71 8.89
C VAL A 203 -16.58 -11.71 10.36
N ASN A 204 -16.38 -10.60 11.03
CA ASN A 204 -16.83 -10.34 12.38
C ASN A 204 -18.36 -10.22 12.41
N LYS A 205 -18.98 -10.30 13.61
CA LYS A 205 -20.41 -10.03 13.77
C LYS A 205 -20.72 -8.61 13.32
N ILE A 206 -21.41 -8.46 12.20
CA ILE A 206 -21.79 -7.15 11.66
C ILE A 206 -23.04 -6.68 12.42
N LYS A 207 -22.96 -5.48 13.00
CA LYS A 207 -24.07 -4.83 13.71
C LYS A 207 -24.30 -3.45 13.10
N ALA A 208 -25.54 -3.22 12.64
CA ALA A 208 -25.89 -1.93 12.05
C ALA A 208 -25.94 -0.79 13.11
N PRO A 209 -25.64 0.47 12.72
CA PRO A 209 -25.34 0.88 11.34
C PRO A 209 -23.93 0.50 10.92
N VAL A 210 -23.74 0.20 9.62
CA VAL A 210 -22.43 -0.03 8.98
C VAL A 210 -22.45 0.67 7.62
N LYS A 211 -21.33 1.28 7.25
CA LYS A 211 -21.17 2.05 5.99
C LYS A 211 -20.23 1.33 5.03
N VAL A 212 -20.37 1.66 3.77
CA VAL A 212 -19.37 1.31 2.75
C VAL A 212 -18.02 1.89 3.15
N GLY A 213 -16.98 1.06 3.13
CA GLY A 213 -15.64 1.43 3.60
C GLY A 213 -15.31 1.03 5.03
N ASP A 214 -16.32 0.74 5.88
CA ASP A 214 -16.05 0.16 7.20
C ASP A 214 -15.52 -1.27 7.03
N ILE A 215 -14.36 -1.58 7.64
CA ILE A 215 -13.78 -2.92 7.61
C ILE A 215 -14.63 -3.84 8.49
N VAL A 216 -15.24 -4.87 7.88
CA VAL A 216 -16.09 -5.83 8.58
C VAL A 216 -15.43 -7.20 8.75
N GLY A 217 -14.25 -7.38 8.19
CA GLY A 217 -13.47 -8.61 8.25
C GLY A 217 -12.42 -8.63 7.16
N THR A 218 -11.86 -9.83 6.91
CA THR A 218 -10.89 -10.07 5.84
C THR A 218 -11.31 -11.25 4.97
N ALA A 219 -10.80 -11.31 3.75
CA ALA A 219 -10.87 -12.46 2.86
C ALA A 219 -9.45 -12.97 2.61
N GLU A 220 -9.18 -14.20 2.98
CA GLU A 220 -7.96 -14.91 2.59
C GLU A 220 -8.16 -15.51 1.21
N ILE A 221 -7.21 -15.29 0.32
CA ILE A 221 -7.14 -15.86 -1.02
C ILE A 221 -6.17 -17.04 -0.96
N ILE A 222 -6.64 -18.21 -1.32
CA ILE A 222 -5.93 -19.47 -1.15
C ILE A 222 -5.72 -20.09 -2.53
N ASP A 223 -4.46 -20.42 -2.87
CA ASP A 223 -4.10 -21.11 -4.12
C ASP A 223 -4.54 -22.59 -4.12
N SER A 224 -4.30 -23.26 -5.23
CA SER A 224 -4.62 -24.69 -5.40
C SER A 224 -3.79 -25.64 -4.49
N GLU A 225 -2.69 -25.15 -3.92
CA GLU A 225 -1.82 -25.90 -3.00
C GLU A 225 -2.22 -25.66 -1.54
N GLY A 226 -3.15 -24.75 -1.26
CA GLY A 226 -3.61 -24.41 0.08
C GLY A 226 -2.81 -23.28 0.75
N ASN A 227 -1.93 -22.59 0.03
CA ASN A 227 -1.20 -21.46 0.56
C ASN A 227 -2.06 -20.18 0.50
N ILE A 228 -1.95 -19.32 1.52
CA ILE A 228 -2.55 -17.99 1.48
C ILE A 228 -1.63 -17.09 0.65
N VAL A 229 -2.12 -16.65 -0.51
CA VAL A 229 -1.38 -15.79 -1.45
C VAL A 229 -1.66 -14.31 -1.24
N ASP A 230 -2.85 -13.97 -0.70
CA ASP A 230 -3.22 -12.60 -0.36
C ASP A 230 -4.25 -12.58 0.77
N GLU A 231 -4.34 -11.48 1.51
CA GLU A 231 -5.38 -11.21 2.51
C GLU A 231 -5.88 -9.78 2.32
N VAL A 232 -7.17 -9.63 2.03
CA VAL A 232 -7.79 -8.36 1.66
C VAL A 232 -8.90 -8.01 2.62
N ASP A 233 -8.91 -6.76 3.10
CA ASP A 233 -10.02 -6.23 3.88
C ASP A 233 -11.32 -6.24 3.08
N VAL A 234 -12.43 -6.52 3.78
CA VAL A 234 -13.76 -6.55 3.18
C VAL A 234 -14.70 -5.56 3.87
N THR A 235 -15.66 -5.07 3.09
CA THR A 235 -16.69 -4.14 3.52
C THR A 235 -18.07 -4.57 3.03
N VAL A 236 -19.10 -3.83 3.40
CA VAL A 236 -20.43 -4.00 2.85
C VAL A 236 -20.58 -3.28 1.51
N GLU A 237 -21.32 -3.88 0.55
CA GLU A 237 -21.58 -3.27 -0.77
C GLU A 237 -22.35 -1.95 -0.69
N LYS A 238 -23.25 -1.84 0.33
CA LYS A 238 -24.12 -0.67 0.54
C LYS A 238 -24.27 -0.37 2.02
N ASP A 239 -24.47 0.89 2.35
CA ASP A 239 -24.77 1.32 3.71
C ASP A 239 -25.98 0.61 4.28
N ILE A 240 -25.86 0.11 5.50
CA ILE A 240 -26.95 -0.55 6.21
C ILE A 240 -27.35 0.27 7.43
N LYS A 241 -28.53 0.83 7.38
CA LYS A 241 -29.11 1.60 8.50
C LYS A 241 -29.64 0.66 9.58
N LYS A 242 -29.66 1.15 10.81
CA LYS A 242 -30.29 0.44 11.93
C LYS A 242 -31.81 0.28 11.68
N ALA A 243 -32.34 -0.91 11.97
CA ALA A 243 -33.78 -1.18 11.90
C ALA A 243 -34.51 -0.41 12.99
N ASN A 244 -35.67 0.11 12.65
CA ASN A 244 -36.65 0.62 13.60
C ASN A 244 -37.69 -0.46 13.94
N ILE A 245 -38.61 -0.17 14.86
CA ILE A 245 -39.65 -1.11 15.32
C ILE A 245 -40.55 -1.58 14.15
N LEU A 246 -40.88 -0.67 13.23
CA LEU A 246 -41.68 -0.97 12.03
C LEU A 246 -41.00 -1.94 11.10
N ASP A 247 -39.66 -1.76 10.89
CA ASP A 247 -38.86 -2.66 10.07
C ASP A 247 -38.87 -4.11 10.61
N TYR A 248 -38.81 -4.26 11.95
CA TYR A 248 -38.92 -5.58 12.60
C TYR A 248 -40.32 -6.18 12.45
N MET A 249 -41.38 -5.38 12.64
CA MET A 249 -42.77 -5.85 12.47
C MET A 249 -43.00 -6.34 11.02
N LEU A 250 -42.63 -5.56 10.03
CA LEU A 250 -42.79 -5.91 8.61
C LEU A 250 -41.98 -7.18 8.25
N ARG A 251 -40.77 -7.37 8.81
CA ARG A 251 -39.97 -8.57 8.61
C ARG A 251 -40.65 -9.81 9.18
N ASN A 252 -41.19 -9.72 10.41
CA ASN A 252 -41.88 -10.82 11.06
C ASN A 252 -43.16 -11.18 10.32
N LEU A 253 -43.92 -10.19 9.84
CA LEU A 253 -45.14 -10.44 9.05
C LEU A 253 -44.83 -11.16 7.73
N LYS A 254 -43.73 -10.80 7.04
CA LYS A 254 -43.28 -11.52 5.83
C LYS A 254 -42.91 -12.97 6.13
N THR A 255 -42.21 -13.23 7.24
CA THR A 255 -41.81 -14.59 7.64
C THR A 255 -43.04 -15.45 7.95
N ILE A 256 -44.04 -14.90 8.64
CA ILE A 256 -45.29 -15.58 8.95
C ILE A 256 -46.13 -15.83 7.69
N GLY A 257 -46.18 -14.85 6.79
CA GLY A 257 -46.90 -14.97 5.50
C GLY A 257 -46.34 -16.06 4.59
N PHE A 258 -45.03 -16.17 4.47
CA PHE A 258 -44.36 -17.23 3.71
C PHE A 258 -44.41 -18.60 4.41
N GLY A 259 -44.37 -18.64 5.75
CA GLY A 259 -44.50 -19.88 6.53
C GLY A 259 -45.83 -20.61 6.34
N LYS A 260 -46.92 -19.87 6.13
CA LYS A 260 -48.25 -20.47 5.83
C LYS A 260 -48.34 -21.08 4.41
N SER A 261 -47.47 -20.64 3.46
CA SER A 261 -47.42 -21.17 2.10
C SER A 261 -46.77 -22.56 2.03
N ILE A 262 -45.82 -22.85 2.92
CA ILE A 262 -45.10 -24.14 2.97
C ILE A 262 -45.98 -25.25 3.60
N LEU A 263 -46.90 -24.90 4.51
CA LEU A 263 -47.80 -25.87 5.14
C LEU A 263 -49.05 -26.23 4.30
N LYS A 264 -49.21 -25.61 3.13
CA LYS A 264 -50.34 -25.93 2.20
C LYS A 264 -49.91 -26.83 1.02
N GLN A 265 -48.69 -27.32 0.98
CA GLN A 265 -48.17 -28.22 -0.08
C GLN A 265 -47.82 -29.63 0.41
N ASN A 266 -48.36 -30.05 1.55
CA ASN A 266 -48.38 -31.45 1.99
C ASN A 266 -49.78 -32.00 2.03
#